data_a3b2a1dec5202c1d13fde1854de89758
#
_entry.id   a3b2a1dec5202c1d13fde1854de89758
#
_cell.length_a   1.000
_cell.length_b   1.000
_cell.length_c   1.000
_cell.angle_alpha   90.00
_cell.angle_beta   90.00
_cell.angle_gamma   90.00
#
_symmetry.space_group_name_H-M   'P 1'
#
loop_
_entity.id
_entity.type
_entity.pdbx_description
1 polymer ?
#
loop_
_entity_poly.entity_id
_entity_poly.type
_entity_poly.pdbx_seq_one_letter_code
_entity_poly.pdbx_strand_id
1 'polypeptide(L)'
;GSLSGNGQNLFHLFRDFNVGNGQIANFLSNPQIRNILAGVNGGNASYINGLIQITGGNSNLYLLNPAGIVFGPNARLNLPAAFHASTAQRVLFEGGVFDVNGQNLYLSLNSQPSGFEFLSKGLIINEGELRVARGQTLSLMAYQVINTGILAAPAGNIHIVAVPETGMVRVSQEGMLLSLEIPQERLPSGGAIAAVDLPSLLTGQGSQPVNSVIRNPDGTIHLVHDPSKIPTTTNTAVISGSLSVANPIGTGGKITITGQNIALINTNLTASGQLGGGTILLGGDYLGGTTGTNRLHSSFNAQNLFINSGSLMAADALNQGNGGTVIAWADNSTQFGGTITARGGQLGGNGGFVETSGRELLSVWGTVDATAANGQSGTWLLDPRNVTISG
;
A
#
# COMPACT_ATOMS: atom_id res chain seq x y z
N GLY A 1 21.51 19.69 1.88
CA GLY A 1 21.40 18.31 2.43
C GLY A 1 22.69 17.87 3.07
N SER A 2 22.60 16.88 3.92
CA SER A 2 23.74 16.22 4.59
C SER A 2 23.95 14.83 4.01
N LEU A 3 25.21 14.39 3.91
CA LEU A 3 25.56 13.03 3.43
C LEU A 3 25.87 12.12 4.60
N SER A 4 25.58 10.82 4.45
CA SER A 4 26.14 9.77 5.30
C SER A 4 27.66 9.68 5.15
N GLY A 5 28.37 9.03 6.10
CA GLY A 5 29.83 8.91 6.08
C GLY A 5 30.39 8.22 4.83
N ASN A 6 29.62 7.28 4.26
CA ASN A 6 29.97 6.59 3.02
C ASN A 6 29.41 7.28 1.74
N GLY A 7 28.70 8.41 1.87
CA GLY A 7 28.13 9.17 0.77
C GLY A 7 26.93 8.53 0.05
N GLN A 8 26.40 7.41 0.55
CA GLN A 8 25.31 6.69 -0.14
C GLN A 8 23.91 7.18 0.21
N ASN A 9 23.76 7.86 1.34
CA ASN A 9 22.49 8.42 1.78
C ASN A 9 22.58 9.96 1.82
N LEU A 10 21.63 10.64 1.16
CA LEU A 10 21.50 12.09 1.15
C LEU A 10 20.26 12.48 1.94
N PHE A 11 20.43 13.32 2.96
CA PHE A 11 19.37 13.75 3.85
C PHE A 11 19.03 15.21 3.62
N HIS A 12 17.73 15.50 3.49
CA HIS A 12 17.18 16.84 3.48
C HIS A 12 16.16 16.98 4.60
N LEU A 13 16.14 18.15 5.25
CA LEU A 13 15.09 18.55 6.17
C LEU A 13 14.48 19.85 5.65
N PHE A 14 13.18 19.84 5.44
CA PHE A 14 12.40 20.98 5.02
C PHE A 14 11.46 21.40 6.16
N ARG A 15 11.24 22.69 6.32
CA ARG A 15 10.17 23.18 7.17
C ARG A 15 8.82 22.85 6.54
N ASP A 16 8.64 23.21 5.28
CA ASP A 16 7.45 22.94 4.47
C ASP A 16 7.88 22.41 3.12
N PHE A 17 7.13 21.44 2.57
CA PHE A 17 7.38 20.87 1.26
C PHE A 17 6.06 20.77 0.49
N ASN A 18 5.85 21.69 -0.45
CA ASN A 18 4.69 21.74 -1.32
C ASN A 18 5.12 21.90 -2.77
N VAL A 19 4.34 21.29 -3.69
CA VAL A 19 4.57 21.38 -5.14
C VAL A 19 3.24 21.72 -5.81
N GLY A 20 3.11 22.94 -6.32
CA GLY A 20 1.92 23.40 -7.00
C GLY A 20 1.74 22.80 -8.40
N ASN A 21 0.56 22.99 -8.97
CA ASN A 21 0.31 22.57 -10.35
C ASN A 21 1.29 23.25 -11.32
N GLY A 22 1.90 22.44 -12.21
CA GLY A 22 2.93 22.90 -13.15
C GLY A 22 4.31 23.16 -12.53
N GLN A 23 4.46 23.01 -11.21
CA GLN A 23 5.77 23.10 -10.56
C GLN A 23 6.50 21.76 -10.54
N ILE A 24 7.83 21.84 -10.43
CA ILE A 24 8.72 20.67 -10.37
C ILE A 24 9.59 20.78 -9.13
N ALA A 25 9.53 19.77 -8.27
CA ALA A 25 10.51 19.54 -7.22
C ALA A 25 11.58 18.57 -7.76
N ASN A 26 12.78 19.09 -8.04
CA ASN A 26 13.87 18.30 -8.57
C ASN A 26 14.93 18.02 -7.49
N PHE A 27 15.12 16.74 -7.14
CA PHE A 27 16.20 16.30 -6.28
C PHE A 27 17.43 15.99 -7.14
N LEU A 28 18.54 16.67 -6.86
CA LEU A 28 19.82 16.39 -7.51
C LEU A 28 20.50 15.20 -6.84
N SER A 29 20.93 14.27 -7.63
CA SER A 29 21.64 13.08 -7.22
C SER A 29 22.96 12.90 -7.99
N ASN A 30 23.68 11.83 -7.71
CA ASN A 30 24.82 11.36 -8.47
C ASN A 30 24.89 9.82 -8.37
N PRO A 31 25.77 9.14 -9.14
CA PRO A 31 25.83 7.68 -9.15
C PRO A 31 26.20 7.00 -7.82
N GLN A 32 26.74 7.75 -6.84
CA GLN A 32 27.08 7.20 -5.52
C GLN A 32 25.90 7.22 -4.55
N ILE A 33 24.94 8.15 -4.73
CA ILE A 33 23.79 8.31 -3.85
C ILE A 33 22.76 7.23 -4.18
N ARG A 34 22.51 6.34 -3.24
CA ARG A 34 21.50 5.28 -3.35
C ARG A 34 20.13 5.70 -2.82
N ASN A 35 20.12 6.51 -1.77
CA ASN A 35 18.88 6.96 -1.14
C ASN A 35 18.89 8.46 -0.90
N ILE A 36 17.77 9.09 -1.16
CA ILE A 36 17.48 10.47 -0.78
C ILE A 36 16.34 10.42 0.23
N LEU A 37 16.59 10.94 1.44
CA LEU A 37 15.59 11.05 2.50
C LEU A 37 15.20 12.52 2.69
N ALA A 38 13.98 12.85 2.36
CA ALA A 38 13.39 14.19 2.43
C ALA A 38 12.38 14.24 3.58
N GLY A 39 12.80 14.73 4.74
CA GLY A 39 11.95 14.91 5.91
C GLY A 39 11.33 16.31 5.95
N VAL A 40 10.08 16.43 6.40
CA VAL A 40 9.35 17.70 6.57
C VAL A 40 8.93 17.83 8.04
N ASN A 41 9.38 18.89 8.71
CA ASN A 41 9.24 19.04 10.17
C ASN A 41 8.49 20.31 10.63
N GLY A 42 7.91 21.08 9.72
CA GLY A 42 7.20 22.32 10.06
C GLY A 42 5.81 22.14 10.67
N GLY A 43 5.34 20.90 10.82
CA GLY A 43 4.02 20.59 11.41
C GLY A 43 2.84 20.74 10.45
N ASN A 44 3.06 21.16 9.19
CA ASN A 44 2.04 21.26 8.17
C ASN A 44 2.10 20.04 7.22
N ALA A 45 0.94 19.53 6.80
CA ALA A 45 0.89 18.51 5.77
C ALA A 45 1.46 19.03 4.43
N SER A 46 2.13 18.16 3.68
CA SER A 46 2.59 18.46 2.33
C SER A 46 1.44 18.34 1.33
N TYR A 47 1.27 19.35 0.47
CA TYR A 47 0.38 19.28 -0.69
C TYR A 47 1.21 19.24 -1.97
N ILE A 48 1.13 18.11 -2.69
CA ILE A 48 1.91 17.85 -3.90
C ILE A 48 0.94 17.68 -5.06
N ASN A 49 0.89 18.69 -5.93
CA ASN A 49 0.01 18.73 -7.12
C ASN A 49 0.81 19.00 -8.40
N GLY A 50 2.09 18.66 -8.41
CA GLY A 50 3.02 18.83 -9.51
C GLY A 50 3.96 17.64 -9.64
N LEU A 51 5.10 17.84 -10.28
CA LEU A 51 6.07 16.79 -10.56
C LEU A 51 7.15 16.71 -9.47
N ILE A 52 7.39 15.50 -8.94
CA ILE A 52 8.60 15.18 -8.20
C ILE A 52 9.53 14.40 -9.13
N GLN A 53 10.79 14.83 -9.24
CA GLN A 53 11.78 14.13 -10.04
C GLN A 53 13.15 14.04 -9.37
N ILE A 54 13.96 13.08 -9.83
CA ILE A 54 15.38 12.96 -9.51
C ILE A 54 16.17 13.06 -10.80
N THR A 55 17.27 13.82 -10.77
CA THR A 55 18.24 13.92 -11.87
C THR A 55 19.66 13.67 -11.39
N GLY A 56 20.51 13.10 -12.25
CA GLY A 56 21.95 12.90 -12.01
C GLY A 56 22.35 11.57 -11.39
N GLY A 57 21.40 10.76 -10.91
CA GLY A 57 21.69 9.45 -10.29
C GLY A 57 20.48 8.51 -10.33
N ASN A 58 20.69 7.28 -9.80
CA ASN A 58 19.65 6.26 -9.68
C ASN A 58 19.36 6.00 -8.19
N SER A 59 18.69 6.96 -7.56
CA SER A 59 18.44 6.96 -6.12
C SER A 59 16.96 6.68 -5.81
N ASN A 60 16.72 5.93 -4.75
CA ASN A 60 15.40 5.82 -4.12
C ASN A 60 15.05 7.17 -3.45
N LEU A 61 13.78 7.52 -3.46
CA LEU A 61 13.26 8.69 -2.74
C LEU A 61 12.35 8.29 -1.59
N TYR A 62 12.68 8.76 -0.41
CA TYR A 62 11.87 8.66 0.81
C TYR A 62 11.35 10.05 1.16
N LEU A 63 10.05 10.29 1.00
CA LEU A 63 9.39 11.53 1.41
C LEU A 63 8.67 11.30 2.73
N LEU A 64 9.07 12.01 3.76
CA LEU A 64 8.62 11.82 5.14
C LEU A 64 7.96 13.08 5.66
N ASN A 65 6.69 13.01 6.02
CA ASN A 65 5.98 14.10 6.70
C ASN A 65 5.03 13.58 7.77
N PRO A 66 5.40 13.64 9.07
CA PRO A 66 4.54 13.20 10.16
C PRO A 66 3.16 13.89 10.23
N ALA A 67 3.05 15.12 9.68
CA ALA A 67 1.79 15.85 9.64
C ALA A 67 0.85 15.40 8.52
N GLY A 68 1.34 14.61 7.55
CA GLY A 68 0.55 14.08 6.45
C GLY A 68 1.06 14.50 5.07
N ILE A 69 0.59 13.77 4.04
CA ILE A 69 0.94 14.03 2.63
C ILE A 69 -0.32 13.90 1.78
N VAL A 70 -0.59 14.89 0.96
CA VAL A 70 -1.67 14.89 -0.03
C VAL A 70 -1.08 15.01 -1.42
N PHE A 71 -1.24 13.99 -2.24
CA PHE A 71 -0.95 14.02 -3.67
C PHE A 71 -2.23 14.41 -4.41
N GLY A 72 -2.27 15.63 -4.95
CA GLY A 72 -3.41 16.14 -5.71
C GLY A 72 -3.50 15.53 -7.12
N PRO A 73 -4.55 15.85 -7.89
CA PRO A 73 -4.86 15.19 -9.16
C PRO A 73 -3.78 15.37 -10.25
N ASN A 74 -2.94 16.38 -10.14
CA ASN A 74 -1.82 16.62 -11.06
C ASN A 74 -0.48 16.09 -10.55
N ALA A 75 -0.46 15.42 -9.39
CA ALA A 75 0.77 14.83 -8.85
C ALA A 75 1.32 13.75 -9.78
N ARG A 76 2.61 13.83 -10.09
CA ARG A 76 3.34 12.89 -10.95
C ARG A 76 4.74 12.63 -10.39
N LEU A 77 5.29 11.48 -10.73
CA LEU A 77 6.67 11.10 -10.41
C LEU A 77 7.47 10.87 -11.68
N ASN A 78 8.71 11.35 -11.70
CA ASN A 78 9.74 10.99 -12.67
C ASN A 78 10.99 10.54 -11.90
N LEU A 79 10.96 9.30 -11.43
CA LEU A 79 11.96 8.72 -10.53
C LEU A 79 12.60 7.50 -11.18
N PRO A 80 13.93 7.36 -11.13
CA PRO A 80 14.65 6.23 -11.72
C PRO A 80 14.52 4.94 -10.89
N ALA A 81 14.21 5.07 -9.59
CA ALA A 81 14.19 3.97 -8.63
C ALA A 81 12.92 4.00 -7.74
N ALA A 82 12.96 3.40 -6.57
CA ALA A 82 11.82 3.27 -5.69
C ALA A 82 11.35 4.61 -5.09
N PHE A 83 10.05 4.67 -4.78
CA PHE A 83 9.43 5.79 -4.10
C PHE A 83 8.69 5.32 -2.84
N HIS A 84 9.00 5.97 -1.73
CA HIS A 84 8.37 5.72 -0.44
C HIS A 84 7.84 7.03 0.14
N ALA A 85 6.52 7.19 0.23
CA ALA A 85 5.89 8.27 0.97
C ALA A 85 5.44 7.74 2.34
N SER A 86 5.80 8.45 3.40
CA SER A 86 5.50 8.00 4.76
C SER A 86 5.20 9.14 5.72
N THR A 87 4.32 8.87 6.68
CA THR A 87 4.12 9.75 7.84
C THR A 87 4.93 9.32 9.06
N ALA A 88 5.90 8.42 8.86
CA ALA A 88 6.85 8.06 9.90
C ALA A 88 7.67 9.28 10.35
N GLN A 89 7.90 9.35 11.66
CA GLN A 89 8.78 10.35 12.24
C GLN A 89 10.24 9.93 12.14
N ARG A 90 10.50 8.61 12.15
CA ARG A 90 11.86 8.08 12.15
C ARG A 90 12.07 7.02 11.09
N VAL A 91 13.25 7.02 10.50
CA VAL A 91 13.75 5.95 9.63
C VAL A 91 14.94 5.28 10.29
N LEU A 92 14.87 3.96 10.41
CA LEU A 92 15.86 3.15 11.10
C LEU A 92 16.97 2.75 10.13
N PHE A 93 18.20 2.78 10.62
CA PHE A 93 19.41 2.30 9.98
C PHE A 93 20.18 1.41 10.94
N GLU A 94 21.09 0.59 10.46
CA GLU A 94 21.97 -0.21 11.33
C GLU A 94 22.81 0.67 12.27
N GLY A 95 23.27 1.83 11.79
CA GLY A 95 24.10 2.77 12.55
C GLY A 95 23.36 3.87 13.30
N GLY A 96 22.02 3.80 13.39
CA GLY A 96 21.22 4.82 14.10
C GLY A 96 19.88 5.12 13.46
N VAL A 97 19.40 6.31 13.69
CA VAL A 97 18.06 6.75 13.29
C VAL A 97 18.13 8.11 12.59
N PHE A 98 17.42 8.26 11.49
CA PHE A 98 17.08 9.56 10.93
C PHE A 98 15.72 9.98 11.51
N ASP A 99 15.73 10.99 12.39
CA ASP A 99 14.52 11.56 13.01
C ASP A 99 14.20 12.90 12.33
N VAL A 100 13.00 12.99 11.76
CA VAL A 100 12.53 14.19 11.05
C VAL A 100 12.48 15.41 11.96
N ASN A 101 12.18 15.21 13.26
CA ASN A 101 12.05 16.27 14.28
C ASN A 101 13.25 16.35 15.23
N GLY A 102 14.21 15.45 15.11
CA GLY A 102 15.32 15.30 16.04
C GLY A 102 16.65 15.82 15.49
N GLN A 103 17.67 15.68 16.34
CA GLN A 103 19.07 15.86 15.93
C GLN A 103 19.59 14.54 15.31
N ASN A 104 20.25 14.63 14.18
CA ASN A 104 20.69 13.48 13.41
C ASN A 104 22.21 13.38 13.34
N LEU A 105 22.73 12.19 13.60
CA LEU A 105 24.13 11.84 13.40
C LEU A 105 24.32 11.25 11.99
N TYR A 106 24.20 12.09 10.95
CA TYR A 106 24.18 11.66 9.54
C TYR A 106 25.35 10.76 9.15
N LEU A 107 26.55 11.02 9.68
CA LEU A 107 27.77 10.26 9.35
C LEU A 107 27.71 8.78 9.75
N SER A 108 26.87 8.40 10.72
CA SER A 108 26.68 7.01 11.13
C SER A 108 25.63 6.25 10.32
N LEU A 109 24.77 6.95 9.55
CA LEU A 109 23.64 6.36 8.83
C LEU A 109 24.10 5.82 7.45
N ASN A 110 24.96 4.80 7.46
CA ASN A 110 25.64 4.29 6.27
C ASN A 110 24.96 3.10 5.60
N SER A 111 24.06 2.40 6.30
CA SER A 111 23.31 1.25 5.76
C SER A 111 22.13 1.68 4.90
N GLN A 112 21.41 0.71 4.35
CA GLN A 112 20.08 0.95 3.78
C GLN A 112 19.07 1.21 4.91
N PRO A 113 17.98 1.98 4.65
CA PRO A 113 16.84 2.04 5.55
C PRO A 113 16.30 0.64 5.86
N SER A 114 16.10 0.33 7.14
CA SER A 114 15.63 -0.99 7.60
C SER A 114 14.24 -0.96 8.23
N GLY A 115 13.69 0.22 8.50
CA GLY A 115 12.36 0.36 9.07
C GLY A 115 11.92 1.80 9.22
N PHE A 116 10.62 1.95 9.55
CA PHE A 116 9.96 3.23 9.78
C PHE A 116 9.21 3.18 11.11
N GLU A 117 9.41 4.18 11.95
CA GLU A 117 8.73 4.32 13.24
C GLU A 117 7.73 5.47 13.19
N PHE A 118 6.48 5.16 13.54
CA PHE A 118 5.34 6.07 13.51
C PHE A 118 5.00 6.50 14.94
N LEU A 119 4.96 7.80 15.18
CA LEU A 119 4.68 8.41 16.49
C LEU A 119 3.52 9.41 16.42
N SER A 120 2.84 9.50 15.27
CA SER A 120 1.75 10.44 15.02
C SER A 120 0.68 9.86 14.10
N LYS A 121 -0.50 10.47 14.09
CA LYS A 121 -1.66 10.10 13.26
C LYS A 121 -1.67 10.79 11.90
N GLY A 122 -0.53 10.90 11.24
CA GLY A 122 -0.48 11.45 9.90
C GLY A 122 -1.23 10.58 8.89
N LEU A 123 -1.77 11.19 7.85
CA LEU A 123 -2.46 10.48 6.79
C LEU A 123 -1.85 10.74 5.43
N ILE A 124 -2.00 9.78 4.51
CA ILE A 124 -1.64 9.95 3.10
C ILE A 124 -2.90 9.84 2.25
N ILE A 125 -3.08 10.83 1.35
CA ILE A 125 -4.13 10.83 0.34
C ILE A 125 -3.48 10.89 -1.02
N ASN A 126 -3.88 10.02 -1.94
CA ASN A 126 -3.48 10.09 -3.34
C ASN A 126 -4.68 10.22 -4.26
N GLU A 127 -4.75 11.33 -5.00
CA GLU A 127 -5.66 11.56 -6.12
C GLU A 127 -4.92 11.53 -7.47
N GLY A 128 -3.58 11.60 -7.44
CA GLY A 128 -2.72 11.72 -8.61
C GLY A 128 -2.37 10.38 -9.25
N GLU A 129 -1.47 10.45 -10.21
CA GLU A 129 -0.87 9.26 -10.83
C GLU A 129 0.59 9.13 -10.40
N LEU A 130 0.84 8.26 -9.42
CA LEU A 130 2.18 7.96 -8.94
C LEU A 130 2.67 6.69 -9.64
N ARG A 131 3.67 6.87 -10.48
CA ARG A 131 4.29 5.79 -11.26
C ARG A 131 5.79 5.73 -11.01
N VAL A 132 6.31 4.56 -10.71
CA VAL A 132 7.75 4.27 -10.63
C VAL A 132 8.21 3.45 -11.83
N ALA A 133 9.50 3.39 -12.04
CA ALA A 133 10.10 2.62 -13.12
C ALA A 133 9.83 1.12 -12.95
N ARG A 134 9.98 0.36 -14.04
CA ARG A 134 9.75 -1.09 -14.04
C ARG A 134 10.65 -1.81 -13.02
N GLY A 135 10.08 -2.76 -12.28
CA GLY A 135 10.77 -3.53 -11.25
C GLY A 135 10.97 -2.78 -9.95
N GLN A 136 10.55 -1.52 -9.86
CA GLN A 136 10.74 -0.69 -8.67
C GLN A 136 9.59 -0.82 -7.69
N THR A 137 9.82 -0.34 -6.46
CA THR A 137 8.84 -0.36 -5.37
C THR A 137 8.20 1.01 -5.19
N LEU A 138 6.87 1.04 -4.99
CA LEU A 138 6.10 2.20 -4.60
C LEU A 138 5.40 1.90 -3.28
N SER A 139 5.65 2.71 -2.24
CA SER A 139 5.04 2.50 -0.92
C SER A 139 4.35 3.76 -0.40
N LEU A 140 3.15 3.59 0.15
CA LEU A 140 2.42 4.59 0.93
C LEU A 140 2.21 4.04 2.35
N MET A 141 2.81 4.67 3.35
CA MET A 141 2.81 4.18 4.73
C MET A 141 2.40 5.30 5.69
N ALA A 142 1.25 5.16 6.34
CA ALA A 142 0.68 6.18 7.21
C ALA A 142 -0.28 5.58 8.24
N TYR A 143 -0.71 6.37 9.23
CA TYR A 143 -1.80 5.97 10.13
C TYR A 143 -3.10 5.67 9.35
N GLN A 144 -3.39 6.44 8.32
CA GLN A 144 -4.48 6.20 7.38
C GLN A 144 -4.00 6.48 5.95
N VAL A 145 -4.36 5.60 5.02
CA VAL A 145 -4.05 5.75 3.59
C VAL A 145 -5.34 5.72 2.79
N ILE A 146 -5.53 6.75 1.96
CA ILE A 146 -6.65 6.84 1.03
C ILE A 146 -6.09 7.00 -0.38
N ASN A 147 -6.43 6.08 -1.26
CA ASN A 147 -6.04 6.16 -2.66
C ASN A 147 -7.28 6.20 -3.55
N THR A 148 -7.50 7.31 -4.20
CA THR A 148 -8.54 7.49 -5.24
C THR A 148 -7.91 7.63 -6.64
N GLY A 149 -6.59 7.81 -6.69
CA GLY A 149 -5.81 7.96 -7.91
C GLY A 149 -5.21 6.64 -8.41
N ILE A 150 -4.11 6.77 -9.14
CA ILE A 150 -3.41 5.65 -9.77
C ILE A 150 -2.05 5.44 -9.10
N LEU A 151 -1.76 4.20 -8.71
CA LEU A 151 -0.43 3.75 -8.31
C LEU A 151 0.06 2.71 -9.32
N ALA A 152 1.26 2.89 -9.86
CA ALA A 152 1.81 1.97 -10.85
C ALA A 152 3.29 1.67 -10.60
N ALA A 153 3.59 0.37 -10.51
CA ALA A 153 4.94 -0.17 -10.37
C ALA A 153 5.08 -1.42 -11.27
N PRO A 154 5.21 -1.24 -12.60
CA PRO A 154 5.18 -2.37 -13.56
C PRO A 154 6.22 -3.42 -13.22
N ALA A 155 5.82 -4.69 -13.08
CA ALA A 155 6.68 -5.80 -12.66
C ALA A 155 7.41 -5.60 -11.31
N GLY A 156 7.01 -4.61 -10.54
CA GLY A 156 7.59 -4.26 -9.24
C GLY A 156 6.63 -4.51 -8.08
N ASN A 157 6.71 -3.67 -7.05
CA ASN A 157 5.90 -3.85 -5.86
C ASN A 157 5.12 -2.58 -5.52
N ILE A 158 3.88 -2.75 -5.06
CA ILE A 158 3.10 -1.68 -4.42
C ILE A 158 2.79 -2.11 -2.99
N HIS A 159 3.15 -1.27 -2.03
CA HIS A 159 2.81 -1.47 -0.62
C HIS A 159 1.95 -0.31 -0.11
N ILE A 160 0.77 -0.62 0.40
CA ILE A 160 -0.06 0.30 1.16
C ILE A 160 -0.14 -0.22 2.58
N VAL A 161 0.30 0.60 3.53
CA VAL A 161 0.38 0.22 4.94
C VAL A 161 -0.31 1.28 5.80
N ALA A 162 -1.47 0.91 6.34
CA ALA A 162 -2.11 1.69 7.39
C ALA A 162 -1.59 1.21 8.76
N VAL A 163 -0.80 2.06 9.42
CA VAL A 163 -0.06 1.74 10.64
C VAL A 163 -0.78 2.30 11.85
N PRO A 164 -0.84 1.62 13.01
CA PRO A 164 -1.36 2.22 14.25
C PRO A 164 -0.55 3.45 14.67
N GLU A 165 -1.12 4.27 15.54
CA GLU A 165 -0.55 5.56 16.01
C GLU A 165 0.91 5.42 16.48
N THR A 166 1.22 4.27 17.06
CA THR A 166 2.60 3.91 17.38
C THR A 166 2.85 2.52 16.81
N GLY A 167 3.63 2.45 15.77
CA GLY A 167 3.96 1.21 15.11
C GLY A 167 5.31 1.30 14.41
N MET A 168 5.82 0.15 14.05
CA MET A 168 7.07 0.05 13.30
C MET A 168 6.84 -0.82 12.06
N VAL A 169 7.26 -0.34 10.91
CA VAL A 169 7.29 -1.09 9.66
C VAL A 169 8.72 -1.43 9.34
N ARG A 170 9.04 -2.71 9.25
CA ARG A 170 10.35 -3.17 8.79
C ARG A 170 10.33 -3.41 7.29
N VAL A 171 11.43 -3.08 6.64
CA VAL A 171 11.62 -3.29 5.20
C VAL A 171 12.90 -4.08 4.95
N SER A 172 12.95 -4.84 3.85
CA SER A 172 14.18 -5.51 3.40
C SER A 172 15.15 -4.51 2.77
N GLN A 173 16.38 -4.98 2.49
CA GLN A 173 17.36 -4.19 1.75
C GLN A 173 16.90 -3.80 0.34
N GLU A 174 15.93 -4.52 -0.22
CA GLU A 174 15.31 -4.24 -1.52
C GLU A 174 14.08 -3.32 -1.41
N GLY A 175 13.78 -2.79 -0.21
CA GLY A 175 12.60 -1.95 0.02
C GLY A 175 11.29 -2.72 0.11
N MET A 176 11.32 -4.05 0.19
CA MET A 176 10.13 -4.87 0.38
C MET A 176 9.67 -4.83 1.85
N LEU A 177 8.36 -4.81 2.04
CA LEU A 177 7.76 -4.91 3.37
C LEU A 177 8.12 -6.25 4.02
N LEU A 178 8.81 -6.22 5.18
CA LEU A 178 9.14 -7.41 5.96
C LEU A 178 8.10 -7.69 7.04
N SER A 179 7.76 -6.68 7.82
CA SER A 179 6.78 -6.82 8.91
C SER A 179 6.23 -5.48 9.35
N LEU A 180 5.06 -5.52 9.97
CA LEU A 180 4.48 -4.43 10.74
C LEU A 180 4.52 -4.85 12.22
N GLU A 181 5.21 -4.10 13.07
CA GLU A 181 5.31 -4.34 14.51
C GLU A 181 4.43 -3.35 15.27
N ILE A 182 3.60 -3.87 16.16
CA ILE A 182 2.75 -3.09 17.05
C ILE A 182 3.10 -3.45 18.49
N PRO A 183 3.36 -2.47 19.37
CA PRO A 183 3.54 -2.74 20.78
C PRO A 183 2.30 -3.43 21.38
N GLN A 184 2.48 -4.57 22.05
CA GLN A 184 1.39 -5.39 22.59
C GLN A 184 0.47 -4.64 23.57
N GLU A 185 1.02 -3.67 24.29
CA GLU A 185 0.33 -2.82 25.27
C GLU A 185 -0.69 -1.84 24.64
N ARG A 186 -0.69 -1.72 23.33
CA ARG A 186 -1.50 -0.76 22.58
C ARG A 186 -2.40 -1.37 21.50
N LEU A 187 -2.56 -2.69 21.53
CA LEU A 187 -3.60 -3.33 20.71
C LEU A 187 -4.97 -2.87 21.24
N PRO A 188 -5.83 -2.29 20.39
CA PRO A 188 -7.15 -1.84 20.84
C PRO A 188 -7.94 -3.00 21.41
N SER A 189 -8.25 -2.94 22.68
CA SER A 189 -9.24 -3.83 23.29
C SER A 189 -10.63 -3.35 22.86
N GLY A 190 -11.19 -3.96 21.84
CA GLY A 190 -12.58 -3.84 21.48
C GLY A 190 -13.02 -2.46 20.95
N GLY A 191 -13.43 -2.40 19.75
CA GLY A 191 -14.00 -1.21 19.10
C GLY A 191 -13.65 -1.10 17.62
N ALA A 192 -13.37 -2.23 16.95
CA ALA A 192 -13.26 -2.24 15.49
C ALA A 192 -14.60 -1.81 14.89
N ILE A 193 -14.57 -0.80 14.01
CA ILE A 193 -15.73 -0.46 13.17
C ILE A 193 -16.04 -1.71 12.36
N ALA A 194 -17.30 -2.16 12.38
CA ALA A 194 -17.70 -3.29 11.54
C ALA A 194 -17.39 -2.97 10.08
N ALA A 195 -16.90 -3.97 9.32
CA ALA A 195 -16.53 -3.76 7.92
C ALA A 195 -17.71 -3.23 7.07
N VAL A 196 -18.94 -3.57 7.45
CA VAL A 196 -20.15 -3.05 6.79
C VAL A 196 -20.37 -1.54 7.00
N ASP A 197 -19.90 -1.01 8.11
CA ASP A 197 -20.07 0.41 8.44
C ASP A 197 -19.03 1.28 7.76
N LEU A 198 -17.89 0.71 7.44
CA LEU A 198 -16.76 1.43 6.85
C LEU A 198 -17.10 2.07 5.49
N PRO A 199 -17.71 1.37 4.51
CA PRO A 199 -18.14 1.97 3.26
C PRO A 199 -19.23 3.03 3.45
N SER A 200 -20.21 2.79 4.34
CA SER A 200 -21.28 3.74 4.63
C SER A 200 -20.74 5.02 5.26
N LEU A 201 -19.74 4.92 6.11
CA LEU A 201 -19.08 6.05 6.75
C LEU A 201 -18.18 6.84 5.78
N LEU A 202 -17.58 6.16 4.79
CA LEU A 202 -16.60 6.74 3.86
C LEU A 202 -17.22 7.25 2.55
N THR A 203 -18.29 6.61 2.08
CA THR A 203 -18.90 6.90 0.77
C THR A 203 -20.36 7.33 0.84
N GLY A 204 -20.95 7.40 2.04
CA GLY A 204 -22.39 7.53 2.18
C GLY A 204 -23.12 6.26 1.73
N GLN A 205 -24.40 6.31 1.45
CA GLN A 205 -25.17 5.15 0.97
C GLN A 205 -25.08 4.93 -0.55
N GLY A 206 -24.15 5.60 -1.23
CA GLY A 206 -24.01 5.53 -2.68
C GLY A 206 -22.93 4.57 -3.16
N SER A 207 -23.19 3.84 -4.22
CA SER A 207 -22.22 2.96 -4.91
C SER A 207 -21.32 3.71 -5.91
N GLN A 208 -21.19 5.03 -5.80
CA GLN A 208 -20.39 5.82 -6.74
C GLN A 208 -18.91 5.80 -6.33
N PRO A 209 -17.98 5.71 -7.31
CA PRO A 209 -16.56 5.77 -7.02
C PRO A 209 -16.19 7.11 -6.39
N VAL A 210 -15.41 7.08 -5.34
CA VAL A 210 -14.78 8.29 -4.79
C VAL A 210 -13.71 8.73 -5.77
N ASN A 211 -13.78 9.97 -6.23
CA ASN A 211 -12.88 10.48 -7.26
C ASN A 211 -12.11 11.74 -6.85
N SER A 212 -12.36 12.26 -5.67
CA SER A 212 -11.66 13.45 -5.17
C SER A 212 -11.75 13.55 -3.65
N VAL A 213 -10.86 14.34 -3.05
CA VAL A 213 -10.79 14.59 -1.61
C VAL A 213 -10.71 16.08 -1.35
N ILE A 214 -11.56 16.58 -0.45
CA ILE A 214 -11.49 17.98 0.02
C ILE A 214 -10.97 17.99 1.45
N ARG A 215 -9.99 18.84 1.72
CA ARG A 215 -9.54 19.14 3.08
C ARG A 215 -10.15 20.44 3.56
N ASN A 216 -10.89 20.38 4.67
CA ASN A 216 -11.43 21.53 5.33
C ASN A 216 -10.36 22.33 6.12
N PRO A 217 -10.61 23.62 6.43
CA PRO A 217 -9.70 24.42 7.25
C PRO A 217 -9.44 23.85 8.64
N ASP A 218 -10.38 23.07 9.20
CA ASP A 218 -10.24 22.39 10.49
C ASP A 218 -9.40 21.11 10.43
N GLY A 219 -8.84 20.78 9.25
CA GLY A 219 -8.03 19.59 9.01
C GLY A 219 -8.83 18.33 8.72
N THR A 220 -10.15 18.37 8.73
CA THR A 220 -10.99 17.22 8.33
C THR A 220 -10.96 17.02 6.82
N ILE A 221 -11.18 15.76 6.40
CA ILE A 221 -11.13 15.35 5.01
C ILE A 221 -12.51 14.85 4.59
N HIS A 222 -12.96 15.28 3.42
CA HIS A 222 -14.18 14.80 2.79
C HIS A 222 -13.85 14.11 1.48
N LEU A 223 -14.47 12.94 1.25
CA LEU A 223 -14.47 12.28 -0.05
C LEU A 223 -15.54 12.90 -0.94
N VAL A 224 -15.16 13.32 -2.15
CA VAL A 224 -16.05 14.04 -3.07
C VAL A 224 -16.52 13.11 -4.19
N HIS A 225 -17.53 12.48 -4.07
CA HIS A 225 -18.70 12.09 -4.84
C HIS A 225 -19.90 11.97 -3.90
N ASP A 226 -19.61 11.80 -2.61
CA ASP A 226 -20.58 11.84 -1.55
C ASP A 226 -19.86 12.45 -0.34
N PRO A 227 -20.21 13.65 0.10
CA PRO A 227 -19.47 14.40 1.11
C PRO A 227 -19.65 13.78 2.50
N SER A 228 -19.17 12.59 2.71
CA SER A 228 -19.09 11.97 4.02
C SER A 228 -17.76 12.27 4.70
N LYS A 229 -17.82 12.63 5.97
CA LYS A 229 -16.62 12.89 6.77
C LYS A 229 -15.91 11.58 7.05
N ILE A 230 -14.63 11.47 6.70
CA ILE A 230 -13.84 10.27 6.98
C ILE A 230 -13.61 10.16 8.48
N PRO A 231 -13.98 9.05 9.13
CA PRO A 231 -13.65 8.83 10.52
C PRO A 231 -12.12 8.74 10.68
N THR A 232 -11.57 9.53 11.59
CA THR A 232 -10.12 9.56 11.87
C THR A 232 -9.70 8.49 12.90
N THR A 233 -10.53 7.50 13.16
CA THR A 233 -10.47 6.70 14.40
C THR A 233 -9.68 5.41 14.31
N THR A 234 -9.22 4.95 13.14
CA THR A 234 -8.53 3.64 13.06
C THR A 234 -7.60 3.53 11.86
N ASN A 235 -6.59 2.69 11.98
CA ASN A 235 -5.61 2.28 10.97
C ASN A 235 -6.28 1.74 9.71
N THR A 236 -6.72 2.63 8.84
CA THR A 236 -7.59 2.29 7.72
C THR A 236 -6.91 2.56 6.39
N ALA A 237 -6.94 1.57 5.50
CA ALA A 237 -6.59 1.71 4.09
C ALA A 237 -7.88 1.70 3.25
N VAL A 238 -8.15 2.80 2.54
CA VAL A 238 -9.28 2.92 1.60
C VAL A 238 -8.74 3.06 0.20
N ILE A 239 -9.11 2.15 -0.67
CA ILE A 239 -8.71 2.14 -2.06
C ILE A 239 -9.96 2.22 -2.93
N SER A 240 -10.04 3.28 -3.72
CA SER A 240 -11.12 3.49 -4.69
C SER A 240 -10.55 3.82 -6.08
N GLY A 241 -9.22 3.81 -6.22
CA GLY A 241 -8.52 4.04 -7.47
C GLY A 241 -7.98 2.74 -8.10
N SER A 242 -6.88 2.87 -8.86
CA SER A 242 -6.25 1.75 -9.55
C SER A 242 -4.82 1.50 -9.05
N LEU A 243 -4.48 0.23 -8.81
CA LEU A 243 -3.13 -0.22 -8.48
C LEU A 243 -2.67 -1.23 -9.53
N SER A 244 -1.52 -0.98 -10.17
CA SER A 244 -1.00 -1.87 -11.21
C SER A 244 0.46 -2.21 -11.02
N VAL A 245 0.72 -3.50 -10.93
CA VAL A 245 2.06 -4.11 -11.02
C VAL A 245 2.13 -5.06 -12.21
N ALA A 246 1.27 -4.87 -13.21
CA ALA A 246 1.21 -5.69 -14.41
C ALA A 246 2.55 -5.73 -15.15
N ASN A 247 2.85 -6.86 -15.76
CA ASN A 247 4.09 -7.06 -16.51
C ASN A 247 3.81 -7.44 -17.96
N PRO A 248 4.03 -6.55 -18.94
CA PRO A 248 3.73 -6.79 -20.33
C PRO A 248 4.69 -7.77 -21.02
N ILE A 249 5.74 -8.26 -20.35
CA ILE A 249 6.73 -9.16 -20.94
C ILE A 249 7.13 -10.33 -20.04
N GLY A 250 6.63 -10.43 -18.81
CA GLY A 250 7.00 -11.47 -17.84
C GLY A 250 5.90 -11.74 -16.84
N THR A 251 6.27 -12.24 -15.67
CA THR A 251 5.35 -12.46 -14.55
C THR A 251 4.97 -11.13 -13.88
N GLY A 252 3.72 -10.98 -13.47
CA GLY A 252 3.22 -9.82 -12.73
C GLY A 252 3.97 -9.59 -11.42
N GLY A 253 3.90 -8.37 -10.91
CA GLY A 253 4.54 -7.97 -9.65
C GLY A 253 3.70 -8.32 -8.42
N LYS A 254 3.94 -7.60 -7.32
CA LYS A 254 3.26 -7.83 -6.04
C LYS A 254 2.55 -6.58 -5.52
N ILE A 255 1.27 -6.72 -5.14
CA ILE A 255 0.51 -5.71 -4.39
C ILE A 255 0.31 -6.24 -2.98
N THR A 256 0.62 -5.42 -1.98
CA THR A 256 0.35 -5.73 -0.57
C THR A 256 -0.38 -4.55 0.06
N ILE A 257 -1.54 -4.81 0.65
CA ILE A 257 -2.33 -3.82 1.39
C ILE A 257 -2.53 -4.35 2.80
N THR A 258 -2.04 -3.61 3.79
CA THR A 258 -2.13 -3.95 5.21
C THR A 258 -2.73 -2.80 6.01
N GLY A 259 -3.44 -3.13 7.07
CA GLY A 259 -4.09 -2.19 7.98
C GLY A 259 -5.08 -2.91 8.86
N GLN A 260 -5.52 -2.30 9.94
CA GLN A 260 -6.54 -2.87 10.80
C GLN A 260 -7.88 -3.01 10.05
N ASN A 261 -8.23 -1.99 9.27
CA ASN A 261 -9.39 -2.01 8.40
C ASN A 261 -8.97 -1.72 6.96
N ILE A 262 -9.50 -2.48 6.02
CA ILE A 262 -9.23 -2.32 4.59
C ILE A 262 -10.56 -2.27 3.85
N ALA A 263 -10.73 -1.26 3.00
CA ALA A 263 -11.90 -1.12 2.14
C ALA A 263 -11.47 -0.94 0.68
N LEU A 264 -11.91 -1.85 -0.18
CA LEU A 264 -11.79 -1.75 -1.64
C LEU A 264 -13.16 -1.35 -2.20
N ILE A 265 -13.22 -0.18 -2.84
CA ILE A 265 -14.47 0.42 -3.31
C ILE A 265 -14.33 0.79 -4.78
N ASN A 266 -14.96 0.04 -5.67
CA ASN A 266 -14.87 0.22 -7.13
C ASN A 266 -13.42 0.32 -7.63
N THR A 267 -12.54 -0.48 -7.06
CA THR A 267 -11.10 -0.44 -7.33
C THR A 267 -10.68 -1.46 -8.38
N ASN A 268 -9.55 -1.20 -9.05
CA ASN A 268 -8.93 -2.13 -9.97
C ASN A 268 -7.49 -2.43 -9.51
N LEU A 269 -7.25 -3.66 -9.05
CA LEU A 269 -5.94 -4.17 -8.69
C LEU A 269 -5.46 -5.13 -9.79
N THR A 270 -4.30 -4.85 -10.38
CA THR A 270 -3.76 -5.69 -11.47
C THR A 270 -2.34 -6.12 -11.18
N ALA A 271 -2.16 -7.42 -11.02
CA ALA A 271 -0.86 -8.11 -10.93
C ALA A 271 -0.70 -9.13 -12.08
N SER A 272 -1.41 -8.96 -13.20
CA SER A 272 -1.34 -9.88 -14.34
C SER A 272 -0.02 -9.74 -15.11
N GLY A 273 0.43 -10.82 -15.75
CA GLY A 273 1.63 -10.80 -16.56
C GLY A 273 1.54 -11.71 -17.79
N GLN A 274 2.39 -11.47 -18.79
CA GLN A 274 2.40 -12.26 -20.03
C GLN A 274 2.81 -13.72 -19.79
N LEU A 275 3.75 -13.96 -18.87
CA LEU A 275 4.35 -15.27 -18.59
C LEU A 275 3.98 -15.82 -17.21
N GLY A 276 3.01 -15.25 -16.53
CA GLY A 276 2.50 -15.69 -15.24
C GLY A 276 1.81 -14.56 -14.49
N GLY A 277 0.80 -14.88 -13.69
CA GLY A 277 0.19 -13.95 -12.75
C GLY A 277 1.12 -13.66 -11.59
N GLY A 278 1.00 -12.46 -11.02
CA GLY A 278 1.73 -12.02 -9.83
C GLY A 278 0.96 -12.30 -8.53
N THR A 279 1.15 -11.45 -7.54
CA THR A 279 0.58 -11.67 -6.20
C THR A 279 -0.19 -10.45 -5.72
N ILE A 280 -1.37 -10.66 -5.14
CA ILE A 280 -2.16 -9.64 -4.45
C ILE A 280 -2.47 -10.15 -3.04
N LEU A 281 -1.99 -9.43 -2.02
CA LEU A 281 -2.23 -9.75 -0.60
C LEU A 281 -3.01 -8.60 0.05
N LEU A 282 -4.18 -8.92 0.56
CA LEU A 282 -5.08 -7.98 1.22
C LEU A 282 -5.32 -8.43 2.66
N GLY A 283 -4.79 -7.68 3.61
CA GLY A 283 -5.04 -7.86 5.03
C GLY A 283 -4.34 -9.05 5.70
N GLY A 284 -3.60 -9.87 4.97
CA GLY A 284 -2.87 -11.02 5.53
C GLY A 284 -2.19 -11.84 4.46
N ASP A 285 -1.59 -12.94 4.88
CA ASP A 285 -0.98 -13.96 4.04
C ASP A 285 -1.77 -15.26 4.13
N TYR A 286 -1.36 -16.29 3.41
CA TYR A 286 -1.99 -17.62 3.40
C TYR A 286 -2.32 -18.13 4.79
N LEU A 287 -3.59 -18.48 5.01
CA LEU A 287 -4.14 -18.88 6.32
C LEU A 287 -3.77 -17.90 7.46
N GLY A 288 -3.74 -16.59 7.18
CA GLY A 288 -3.34 -15.56 8.14
C GLY A 288 -1.88 -15.63 8.57
N GLY A 289 -0.99 -16.25 7.76
CA GLY A 289 0.43 -16.41 8.08
C GLY A 289 0.72 -17.43 9.19
N THR A 290 -0.22 -18.30 9.53
CA THR A 290 -0.07 -19.27 10.64
C THR A 290 0.70 -20.54 10.26
N THR A 291 0.89 -20.79 8.97
CA THR A 291 1.53 -22.00 8.46
C THR A 291 2.96 -21.73 7.99
N GLY A 292 3.93 -21.89 8.88
CA GLY A 292 5.35 -21.87 8.53
C GLY A 292 6.26 -21.78 9.73
N THR A 293 7.40 -22.47 9.69
CA THR A 293 8.43 -22.50 10.74
C THR A 293 9.18 -21.15 10.89
N ASN A 294 8.86 -20.15 10.11
CA ASN A 294 9.44 -18.81 10.16
C ASN A 294 8.45 -17.80 10.75
N ARG A 295 8.18 -17.92 12.05
CA ARG A 295 7.45 -16.91 12.85
C ARG A 295 8.18 -15.54 12.96
N LEU A 296 9.17 -15.26 12.14
CA LEU A 296 9.87 -13.99 12.13
C LEU A 296 9.09 -12.86 11.40
N HIS A 297 7.96 -13.20 10.79
CA HIS A 297 7.10 -12.26 10.12
C HIS A 297 5.68 -12.41 10.67
N SER A 298 5.41 -11.86 11.87
CA SER A 298 4.04 -11.58 12.25
C SER A 298 3.54 -10.44 11.36
N SER A 299 3.07 -10.79 10.16
CA SER A 299 2.27 -9.86 9.38
C SER A 299 1.07 -9.50 10.25
N PHE A 300 0.87 -8.21 10.48
CA PHE A 300 -0.33 -7.74 11.17
C PHE A 300 -1.51 -8.01 10.23
N ASN A 301 -2.36 -8.94 10.61
CA ASN A 301 -3.58 -9.24 9.87
C ASN A 301 -4.61 -8.12 10.02
N ALA A 302 -5.36 -7.85 8.97
CA ALA A 302 -6.53 -6.99 9.07
C ALA A 302 -7.54 -7.59 10.07
N GLN A 303 -8.23 -6.73 10.80
CA GLN A 303 -9.40 -7.11 11.57
C GLN A 303 -10.62 -7.19 10.66
N ASN A 304 -10.76 -6.21 9.76
CA ASN A 304 -11.89 -6.15 8.87
C ASN A 304 -11.43 -5.85 7.43
N LEU A 305 -11.98 -6.60 6.48
CA LEU A 305 -11.76 -6.43 5.06
C LEU A 305 -13.11 -6.35 4.34
N PHE A 306 -13.33 -5.27 3.62
CA PHE A 306 -14.49 -5.07 2.78
C PHE A 306 -14.09 -4.88 1.32
N ILE A 307 -14.70 -5.65 0.42
CA ILE A 307 -14.50 -5.58 -1.04
C ILE A 307 -15.87 -5.49 -1.69
N ASN A 308 -16.21 -4.32 -2.25
CA ASN A 308 -17.52 -4.13 -2.88
C ASN A 308 -17.61 -4.79 -4.27
N SER A 309 -18.84 -4.89 -4.79
CA SER A 309 -19.13 -5.56 -6.07
C SER A 309 -18.48 -4.89 -7.31
N GLY A 310 -18.10 -3.61 -7.22
CA GLY A 310 -17.44 -2.90 -8.31
C GLY A 310 -15.92 -3.10 -8.33
N SER A 311 -15.35 -3.88 -7.42
CA SER A 311 -13.90 -4.08 -7.31
C SER A 311 -13.42 -5.29 -8.09
N LEU A 312 -12.30 -5.13 -8.82
CA LEU A 312 -11.64 -6.18 -9.59
C LEU A 312 -10.21 -6.40 -9.09
N MET A 313 -9.84 -7.64 -8.87
CA MET A 313 -8.48 -8.08 -8.55
C MET A 313 -8.03 -9.11 -9.57
N ALA A 314 -7.04 -8.78 -10.41
CA ALA A 314 -6.58 -9.63 -11.49
C ALA A 314 -5.11 -10.03 -11.30
N ALA A 315 -4.85 -11.32 -11.22
CA ALA A 315 -3.53 -11.94 -11.17
C ALA A 315 -3.40 -13.02 -12.26
N ASP A 316 -3.78 -12.68 -13.49
CA ASP A 316 -3.82 -13.62 -14.60
C ASP A 316 -2.46 -13.82 -15.25
N ALA A 317 -2.19 -15.04 -15.76
CA ALA A 317 -1.26 -15.24 -16.85
C ALA A 317 -1.99 -14.95 -18.17
N LEU A 318 -1.50 -13.98 -18.96
CA LEU A 318 -2.22 -13.55 -20.17
C LEU A 318 -1.93 -14.44 -21.39
N ASN A 319 -0.68 -14.82 -21.56
CA ASN A 319 -0.24 -15.60 -22.73
C ASN A 319 0.15 -17.03 -22.34
N GLN A 320 1.14 -17.18 -21.47
CA GLN A 320 1.65 -18.48 -21.03
C GLN A 320 2.00 -18.43 -19.55
N GLY A 321 1.96 -19.57 -18.85
CA GLY A 321 2.29 -19.68 -17.43
C GLY A 321 1.07 -19.79 -16.54
N ASN A 322 1.30 -19.98 -15.26
CA ASN A 322 0.24 -20.18 -14.29
C ASN A 322 -0.40 -18.85 -13.88
N GLY A 323 -1.67 -18.88 -13.54
CA GLY A 323 -2.33 -17.80 -12.81
C GLY A 323 -1.61 -17.51 -11.49
N GLY A 324 -1.76 -16.29 -10.99
CA GLY A 324 -1.09 -15.81 -9.80
C GLY A 324 -1.80 -16.20 -8.49
N THR A 325 -1.45 -15.46 -7.45
CA THR A 325 -2.01 -15.66 -6.10
C THR A 325 -2.77 -14.42 -5.67
N VAL A 326 -4.00 -14.59 -5.18
CA VAL A 326 -4.79 -13.52 -4.56
C VAL A 326 -5.26 -13.99 -3.19
N ILE A 327 -4.89 -13.27 -2.13
CA ILE A 327 -5.31 -13.57 -0.76
C ILE A 327 -6.05 -12.36 -0.20
N ALA A 328 -7.25 -12.60 0.31
CA ALA A 328 -8.09 -11.65 1.00
C ALA A 328 -8.41 -12.22 2.40
N TRP A 329 -7.72 -11.71 3.43
CA TRP A 329 -7.76 -12.21 4.80
C TRP A 329 -8.14 -11.14 5.81
N ALA A 330 -8.97 -11.50 6.78
CA ALA A 330 -9.14 -10.74 8.01
C ALA A 330 -9.37 -11.68 9.22
N ASP A 331 -8.83 -11.28 10.38
CA ASP A 331 -9.01 -12.08 11.62
C ASP A 331 -10.42 -12.00 12.20
N ASN A 332 -11.16 -10.89 11.96
CA ASN A 332 -12.54 -10.73 12.40
C ASN A 332 -13.51 -10.98 11.23
N SER A 333 -13.57 -10.10 10.24
CA SER A 333 -14.59 -10.15 9.19
C SER A 333 -14.04 -9.86 7.82
N THR A 334 -14.33 -10.73 6.86
CA THR A 334 -14.15 -10.49 5.42
C THR A 334 -15.50 -10.48 4.73
N GLN A 335 -15.78 -9.39 4.00
CA GLN A 335 -16.95 -9.25 3.13
C GLN A 335 -16.45 -9.09 1.70
N PHE A 336 -16.66 -10.12 0.89
CA PHE A 336 -16.19 -10.19 -0.49
C PHE A 336 -17.36 -10.17 -1.48
N GLY A 337 -17.51 -9.07 -2.20
CA GLY A 337 -18.53 -8.88 -3.24
C GLY A 337 -17.97 -8.63 -4.63
N GLY A 338 -16.65 -8.49 -4.78
CA GLY A 338 -16.00 -8.14 -6.03
C GLY A 338 -15.75 -9.32 -6.97
N THR A 339 -14.86 -9.12 -7.93
CA THR A 339 -14.38 -10.15 -8.84
C THR A 339 -12.89 -10.38 -8.66
N ILE A 340 -12.48 -11.64 -8.55
CA ILE A 340 -11.07 -12.06 -8.55
C ILE A 340 -10.83 -12.94 -9.78
N THR A 341 -9.75 -12.64 -10.52
CA THR A 341 -9.27 -13.52 -11.60
C THR A 341 -7.81 -13.93 -11.34
N ALA A 342 -7.55 -15.23 -11.51
CA ALA A 342 -6.22 -15.83 -11.42
C ALA A 342 -6.07 -16.92 -12.47
N ARG A 343 -6.34 -16.55 -13.73
CA ARG A 343 -6.45 -17.50 -14.85
C ARG A 343 -5.08 -17.95 -15.36
N GLY A 344 -4.99 -19.20 -15.79
CA GLY A 344 -3.85 -19.73 -16.53
C GLY A 344 -3.74 -19.16 -17.93
N GLY A 345 -2.53 -19.14 -18.50
CA GLY A 345 -2.23 -18.56 -19.79
C GLY A 345 -2.96 -19.24 -20.96
N GLN A 346 -3.29 -18.47 -21.99
CA GLN A 346 -4.02 -18.98 -23.17
C GLN A 346 -3.27 -20.08 -23.91
N LEU A 347 -1.94 -20.02 -23.97
CA LEU A 347 -1.10 -21.01 -24.65
C LEU A 347 -0.67 -22.18 -23.75
N GLY A 348 -0.92 -22.09 -22.43
CA GLY A 348 -0.59 -23.11 -21.43
C GLY A 348 -0.30 -22.53 -20.07
N GLY A 349 -0.52 -23.34 -19.06
CA GLY A 349 -0.37 -23.02 -17.65
C GLY A 349 -1.65 -23.30 -16.88
N ASN A 350 -1.52 -23.55 -15.60
CA ASN A 350 -2.62 -23.83 -14.70
C ASN A 350 -3.27 -22.55 -14.18
N GLY A 351 -4.51 -22.63 -13.72
CA GLY A 351 -5.13 -21.59 -12.92
C GLY A 351 -4.36 -21.36 -11.63
N GLY A 352 -4.51 -20.16 -11.06
CA GLY A 352 -3.79 -19.72 -9.87
C GLY A 352 -4.46 -20.12 -8.56
N PHE A 353 -4.04 -19.49 -7.50
CA PHE A 353 -4.55 -19.72 -6.15
C PHE A 353 -5.28 -18.47 -5.65
N VAL A 354 -6.51 -18.66 -5.17
CA VAL A 354 -7.30 -17.60 -4.55
C VAL A 354 -7.71 -18.04 -3.14
N GLU A 355 -7.54 -17.18 -2.15
CA GLU A 355 -8.09 -17.34 -0.82
C GLU A 355 -8.96 -16.14 -0.47
N THR A 356 -10.19 -16.38 -0.02
CA THR A 356 -11.05 -15.36 0.59
C THR A 356 -11.50 -15.89 1.95
N SER A 357 -10.91 -15.35 3.01
CA SER A 357 -11.05 -15.91 4.36
C SER A 357 -11.33 -14.83 5.38
N GLY A 358 -12.27 -15.08 6.26
CA GLY A 358 -12.54 -14.27 7.45
C GLY A 358 -12.60 -15.22 8.63
N ARG A 359 -11.61 -15.15 9.52
CA ARG A 359 -11.45 -16.14 10.59
C ARG A 359 -12.71 -16.30 11.43
N GLU A 360 -13.36 -15.20 11.85
CA GLU A 360 -14.60 -15.26 12.62
C GLU A 360 -15.84 -15.19 11.72
N LEU A 361 -15.82 -14.34 10.68
CA LEU A 361 -16.93 -14.14 9.77
C LEU A 361 -16.45 -13.98 8.33
N LEU A 362 -17.00 -14.79 7.44
CA LEU A 362 -16.84 -14.63 5.98
C LEU A 362 -18.22 -14.50 5.32
N SER A 363 -18.41 -13.40 4.58
CA SER A 363 -19.58 -13.18 3.72
C SER A 363 -19.14 -13.06 2.28
N VAL A 364 -19.65 -13.92 1.40
CA VAL A 364 -19.24 -14.00 -0.01
C VAL A 364 -20.44 -13.90 -0.91
N TRP A 365 -20.43 -12.90 -1.81
CA TRP A 365 -21.37 -12.76 -2.94
C TRP A 365 -20.64 -12.37 -4.23
N GLY A 366 -19.30 -12.30 -4.17
CA GLY A 366 -18.41 -12.05 -5.31
C GLY A 366 -18.15 -13.29 -6.15
N THR A 367 -17.34 -13.13 -7.17
CA THR A 367 -16.99 -14.18 -8.12
C THR A 367 -15.49 -14.38 -8.19
N VAL A 368 -15.08 -15.65 -8.43
CA VAL A 368 -13.68 -16.03 -8.61
C VAL A 368 -13.56 -16.85 -9.89
N ASP A 369 -12.59 -16.47 -10.74
CA ASP A 369 -12.21 -17.22 -11.94
C ASP A 369 -10.72 -17.60 -11.88
N ALA A 370 -10.43 -18.84 -11.54
CA ALA A 370 -9.10 -19.44 -11.55
C ALA A 370 -9.00 -20.55 -12.62
N THR A 371 -9.72 -20.42 -13.73
CA THR A 371 -9.71 -21.40 -14.82
C THR A 371 -8.41 -21.36 -15.63
N ALA A 372 -8.19 -22.39 -16.43
CA ALA A 372 -7.10 -22.45 -17.39
C ALA A 372 -7.63 -22.96 -18.74
N ALA A 373 -7.28 -22.24 -19.82
CA ALA A 373 -7.68 -22.66 -21.18
C ALA A 373 -6.96 -23.93 -21.61
N ASN A 374 -5.69 -24.07 -21.27
CA ASN A 374 -4.81 -25.19 -21.63
C ASN A 374 -3.99 -25.63 -20.41
N GLY A 375 -4.68 -26.07 -19.34
CA GLY A 375 -4.09 -26.52 -18.08
C GLY A 375 -5.16 -26.97 -17.09
N GLN A 376 -4.75 -27.20 -15.86
CA GLN A 376 -5.67 -27.54 -14.78
C GLN A 376 -6.24 -26.24 -14.17
N SER A 377 -7.52 -26.27 -13.79
CA SER A 377 -8.11 -25.17 -13.01
C SER A 377 -7.35 -24.98 -11.70
N GLY A 378 -7.28 -23.74 -11.23
CA GLY A 378 -6.68 -23.39 -9.96
C GLY A 378 -7.59 -23.70 -8.76
N THR A 379 -7.26 -23.13 -7.64
CA THR A 379 -7.95 -23.37 -6.36
C THR A 379 -8.55 -22.07 -5.81
N TRP A 380 -9.78 -22.14 -5.32
CA TRP A 380 -10.38 -21.13 -4.47
C TRP A 380 -10.60 -21.71 -3.07
N LEU A 381 -9.88 -21.19 -2.10
CA LEU A 381 -9.97 -21.55 -0.68
C LEU A 381 -10.89 -20.56 0.04
N LEU A 382 -11.83 -21.11 0.80
CA LEU A 382 -12.69 -20.41 1.74
C LEU A 382 -12.40 -21.02 3.12
N ASP A 383 -11.85 -20.23 4.06
CA ASP A 383 -11.45 -20.72 5.37
C ASP A 383 -12.05 -19.88 6.52
N PRO A 384 -13.37 -19.91 6.72
CA PRO A 384 -14.01 -19.37 7.92
C PRO A 384 -14.08 -20.42 9.04
N ARG A 385 -14.15 -19.94 10.28
CA ARG A 385 -14.38 -20.83 11.44
C ARG A 385 -15.68 -21.59 11.35
N ASN A 386 -16.72 -20.99 10.77
CA ASN A 386 -18.04 -21.57 10.56
C ASN A 386 -18.53 -21.27 9.16
N VAL A 387 -19.19 -22.22 8.51
CA VAL A 387 -19.80 -22.08 7.19
C VAL A 387 -21.30 -22.29 7.28
N THR A 388 -22.08 -21.35 6.78
CA THR A 388 -23.51 -21.51 6.55
C THR A 388 -23.77 -21.43 5.06
N ILE A 389 -24.35 -22.48 4.48
CA ILE A 389 -24.77 -22.50 3.08
C ILE A 389 -26.29 -22.37 3.06
N SER A 390 -26.78 -21.28 2.47
CA SER A 390 -28.21 -21.08 2.19
C SER A 390 -28.49 -21.30 0.71
N GLY A 391 -29.53 -22.07 0.41
CA GLY A 391 -30.02 -22.29 -0.96
C GLY A 391 -30.93 -21.16 -1.43
#